data_54ae37473de5cb3491503ef196b97287
#
_entry.id   54ae37473de5cb3491503ef196b97287
#
_cell.length_a   1.000
_cell.length_b   1.000
_cell.length_c   1.000
_cell.angle_alpha   90.00
_cell.angle_beta   90.00
_cell.angle_gamma   90.00
#
_symmetry.space_group_name_H-M   'P 1'
#
loop_
_entity.id
_entity.type
_entity.pdbx_description
1 polymer ?
#
loop_
_entity_poly.entity_id
_entity_poly.type
_entity_poly.pdbx_seq_one_letter_code
_entity_poly.pdbx_strand_id
1 'polypeptide(L)'
;MPLHVRHLVALTLAIPLAAHADKPRKPAPPLPAAQYASHDTHAQVTIAADPGDSKDSAPHTRIDYLAHGFMPIRIIVTNDSSQPLSLDDARILFVSSNNVAENAATQDELERGTSSIKNEGRKTPIPGPLPPITHHDKPVDNQIAQDDADFGFKSSTVAPHSTAAGWLYYDIRDLGSDPLKGASIELRKVRWAATSKVLDTFEIQLVPITSTASNAKSEAH
;
A
#
# COMPACT_ATOMS: atom_id res chain seq x y z
N MET A 1 -18.01 43.00 -65.93
CA MET A 1 -18.34 41.88 -65.01
C MET A 1 -17.11 41.60 -64.15
N PRO A 2 -17.06 41.93 -62.84
CA PRO A 2 -15.94 41.59 -61.98
C PRO A 2 -16.25 40.31 -61.21
N LEU A 3 -15.31 39.36 -61.26
CA LEU A 3 -15.32 38.09 -60.59
C LEU A 3 -14.96 38.29 -59.09
N HIS A 4 -15.88 37.94 -58.18
CA HIS A 4 -15.62 37.98 -56.75
C HIS A 4 -14.99 36.69 -56.30
N VAL A 5 -13.68 36.75 -55.96
CA VAL A 5 -12.95 35.63 -55.30
C VAL A 5 -13.28 35.66 -53.81
N ARG A 6 -14.02 34.65 -53.34
CA ARG A 6 -14.29 34.44 -51.92
C ARG A 6 -13.11 33.65 -51.32
N HIS A 7 -12.31 34.30 -50.48
CA HIS A 7 -11.33 33.62 -49.65
C HIS A 7 -11.99 32.92 -48.49
N LEU A 8 -11.96 31.58 -48.52
CA LEU A 8 -12.38 30.71 -47.41
C LEU A 8 -11.20 30.64 -46.44
N VAL A 9 -11.31 31.32 -45.30
CA VAL A 9 -10.32 31.21 -44.19
C VAL A 9 -10.72 29.98 -43.36
N ALA A 10 -9.97 28.91 -43.50
CA ALA A 10 -10.12 27.72 -42.63
C ALA A 10 -9.43 27.99 -41.28
N LEU A 11 -10.25 28.22 -40.25
CA LEU A 11 -9.81 28.38 -38.85
C LEU A 11 -9.53 26.98 -38.27
N THR A 12 -8.28 26.54 -38.23
CA THR A 12 -7.89 25.30 -37.56
C THR A 12 -7.87 25.52 -36.05
N LEU A 13 -8.87 24.96 -35.37
CA LEU A 13 -8.97 24.95 -33.90
C LEU A 13 -7.98 23.89 -33.36
N ALA A 14 -6.80 24.33 -32.89
CA ALA A 14 -5.86 23.47 -32.19
C ALA A 14 -6.36 23.24 -30.76
N ILE A 15 -6.92 22.06 -30.49
CA ILE A 15 -7.29 21.61 -29.14
C ILE A 15 -6.02 21.19 -28.42
N PRO A 16 -5.59 21.87 -27.33
CA PRO A 16 -4.47 21.40 -26.54
C PRO A 16 -4.90 20.10 -25.83
N LEU A 17 -4.24 18.97 -26.19
CA LEU A 17 -4.32 17.74 -25.41
C LEU A 17 -3.63 18.00 -24.07
N ALA A 18 -4.40 18.36 -23.05
CA ALA A 18 -3.88 18.43 -21.69
C ALA A 18 -3.54 17.01 -21.25
N ALA A 19 -2.25 16.67 -21.26
CA ALA A 19 -1.75 15.46 -20.62
C ALA A 19 -2.09 15.57 -19.13
N HIS A 20 -3.11 14.86 -18.69
CA HIS A 20 -3.40 14.67 -17.27
C HIS A 20 -2.29 13.76 -16.74
N ALA A 21 -1.23 14.35 -16.18
CA ALA A 21 -0.32 13.63 -15.31
C ALA A 21 -1.15 13.16 -14.11
N ASP A 22 -1.36 11.86 -14.01
CA ASP A 22 -2.02 11.25 -12.86
C ASP A 22 -1.25 11.66 -11.59
N LYS A 23 -1.82 12.59 -10.83
CA LYS A 23 -1.30 12.92 -9.51
C LYS A 23 -1.50 11.69 -8.64
N PRO A 24 -0.45 11.19 -7.96
CA PRO A 24 -0.61 10.07 -7.03
C PRO A 24 -1.77 10.38 -6.10
N ARG A 25 -2.76 9.48 -6.03
CA ARG A 25 -3.92 9.65 -5.16
C ARG A 25 -3.44 9.54 -3.73
N LYS A 26 -3.56 10.62 -2.98
CA LYS A 26 -3.33 10.60 -1.55
C LYS A 26 -4.30 9.57 -0.94
N PRO A 27 -3.83 8.68 -0.04
CA PRO A 27 -4.70 7.70 0.58
C PRO A 27 -5.88 8.40 1.27
N ALA A 28 -7.06 7.79 1.18
CA ALA A 28 -8.23 8.29 1.90
C ALA A 28 -7.93 8.29 3.42
N PRO A 29 -8.45 9.28 4.18
CA PRO A 29 -8.36 9.26 5.63
C PRO A 29 -8.84 7.91 6.18
N PRO A 30 -8.16 7.33 7.18
CA PRO A 30 -8.60 6.06 7.76
C PRO A 30 -9.95 6.24 8.49
N LEU A 31 -10.79 5.24 8.38
CA LEU A 31 -11.92 5.06 9.29
C LEU A 31 -11.39 4.59 10.66
N PRO A 32 -12.16 4.73 11.77
CA PRO A 32 -11.85 4.08 13.03
C PRO A 32 -11.62 2.58 12.85
N ALA A 33 -10.62 2.01 13.53
CA ALA A 33 -10.22 0.62 13.36
C ALA A 33 -11.35 -0.39 13.56
N ALA A 34 -12.29 -0.12 14.47
CA ALA A 34 -13.46 -0.96 14.72
C ALA A 34 -14.44 -1.09 13.52
N GLN A 35 -14.29 -0.28 12.47
CA GLN A 35 -15.11 -0.35 11.26
C GLN A 35 -14.52 -1.30 10.20
N TYR A 36 -13.33 -1.83 10.41
CA TYR A 36 -12.73 -2.82 9.53
C TYR A 36 -13.12 -4.23 9.96
N ALA A 37 -13.22 -5.15 8.99
CA ALA A 37 -13.65 -6.54 9.25
C ALA A 37 -12.68 -7.30 10.16
N SER A 38 -11.37 -7.07 9.97
CA SER A 38 -10.30 -7.69 10.75
C SER A 38 -9.78 -6.68 11.77
N HIS A 39 -10.16 -6.81 13.04
CA HIS A 39 -9.70 -5.95 14.13
C HIS A 39 -9.67 -6.68 15.46
N ASP A 40 -8.90 -6.15 16.40
CA ASP A 40 -8.82 -6.60 17.79
C ASP A 40 -8.75 -5.38 18.73
N THR A 41 -9.31 -5.51 19.97
CA THR A 41 -9.48 -4.38 20.89
C THR A 41 -9.05 -4.76 22.29
N HIS A 42 -8.09 -4.00 22.85
CA HIS A 42 -7.63 -4.09 24.24
C HIS A 42 -7.49 -2.69 24.86
N ALA A 43 -7.91 -2.50 26.10
CA ALA A 43 -7.71 -1.28 26.88
C ALA A 43 -8.08 0.02 26.14
N GLN A 44 -9.21 0.06 25.42
CA GLN A 44 -9.66 1.22 24.62
C GLN A 44 -8.72 1.54 23.44
N VAL A 45 -7.91 0.59 22.99
CA VAL A 45 -7.14 0.65 21.76
C VAL A 45 -7.66 -0.41 20.82
N THR A 46 -8.05 -0.02 19.62
CA THR A 46 -8.47 -0.94 18.57
C THR A 46 -7.44 -0.90 17.45
N ILE A 47 -7.02 -2.08 17.02
CA ILE A 47 -6.09 -2.22 15.90
C ILE A 47 -6.77 -3.06 14.83
N ALA A 48 -6.70 -2.59 13.59
CA ALA A 48 -7.22 -3.30 12.43
C ALA A 48 -6.13 -3.55 11.39
N ALA A 49 -6.32 -4.61 10.62
CA ALA A 49 -5.49 -4.97 9.49
C ALA A 49 -6.38 -5.18 8.26
N ASP A 50 -6.09 -4.45 7.18
CA ASP A 50 -6.87 -4.45 5.95
C ASP A 50 -5.96 -4.87 4.78
N PRO A 51 -6.06 -6.12 4.28
CA PRO A 51 -5.22 -6.62 3.22
C PRO A 51 -5.51 -5.95 1.88
N GLY A 52 -4.44 -5.54 1.18
CA GLY A 52 -4.52 -5.08 -0.22
C GLY A 52 -4.32 -6.24 -1.19
N ASP A 53 -5.17 -7.25 -1.13
CA ASP A 53 -5.07 -8.51 -1.86
C ASP A 53 -5.56 -8.44 -3.31
N SER A 54 -6.06 -7.29 -3.74
CA SER A 54 -6.56 -7.03 -5.08
C SER A 54 -6.17 -5.64 -5.57
N LYS A 55 -6.30 -5.38 -6.87
CA LYS A 55 -6.02 -4.06 -7.46
C LYS A 55 -6.92 -2.95 -6.90
N ASP A 56 -8.11 -3.30 -6.42
CA ASP A 56 -9.08 -2.33 -5.90
C ASP A 56 -8.82 -2.02 -4.42
N SER A 57 -8.28 -2.98 -3.66
CA SER A 57 -7.96 -2.85 -2.23
C SER A 57 -6.52 -2.38 -1.99
N ALA A 58 -5.58 -2.70 -2.91
CA ALA A 58 -4.19 -2.31 -2.79
C ALA A 58 -3.99 -0.79 -2.90
N PRO A 59 -2.94 -0.24 -2.26
CA PRO A 59 -2.61 1.17 -2.43
C PRO A 59 -2.18 1.45 -3.88
N HIS A 60 -2.55 2.64 -4.38
CA HIS A 60 -2.14 3.09 -5.72
C HIS A 60 -0.68 3.57 -5.73
N THR A 61 0.22 2.65 -5.48
CA THR A 61 1.67 2.86 -5.46
C THR A 61 2.26 2.95 -6.87
N ARG A 62 3.50 3.41 -6.96
CA ARG A 62 4.28 3.48 -8.22
C ARG A 62 4.75 2.10 -8.66
N ILE A 63 4.90 1.20 -7.68
CA ILE A 63 5.32 -0.19 -7.86
C ILE A 63 4.13 -1.09 -7.55
N ASP A 64 3.87 -2.07 -8.39
CA ASP A 64 2.90 -3.14 -8.12
C ASP A 64 3.56 -4.19 -7.21
N TYR A 65 3.57 -3.92 -5.89
CA TYR A 65 4.21 -4.80 -4.92
C TYR A 65 3.61 -6.20 -4.91
N LEU A 66 2.29 -6.32 -5.11
CA LEU A 66 1.61 -7.62 -5.12
C LEU A 66 2.10 -8.48 -6.29
N ALA A 67 2.32 -7.90 -7.48
CA ALA A 67 2.89 -8.61 -8.63
C ALA A 67 4.34 -9.07 -8.40
N HIS A 68 5.03 -8.47 -7.42
CA HIS A 68 6.39 -8.84 -7.01
C HIS A 68 6.42 -9.78 -5.79
N GLY A 69 5.26 -10.26 -5.33
CA GLY A 69 5.15 -11.19 -4.21
C GLY A 69 5.24 -10.53 -2.84
N PHE A 70 4.94 -9.23 -2.76
CA PHE A 70 4.81 -8.51 -1.49
C PHE A 70 3.34 -8.16 -1.25
N MET A 71 2.75 -8.68 -0.18
CA MET A 71 1.39 -8.38 0.24
C MET A 71 1.35 -7.04 0.98
N PRO A 72 0.66 -6.01 0.43
CA PRO A 72 0.40 -4.78 1.18
C PRO A 72 -0.71 -5.04 2.19
N ILE A 73 -0.46 -4.67 3.44
CA ILE A 73 -1.47 -4.72 4.52
C ILE A 73 -1.55 -3.34 5.16
N ARG A 74 -2.73 -2.75 5.16
CA ARG A 74 -2.99 -1.50 5.85
C ARG A 74 -3.17 -1.78 7.32
N ILE A 75 -2.35 -1.15 8.16
CA ILE A 75 -2.49 -1.18 9.61
C ILE A 75 -3.19 0.09 10.05
N ILE A 76 -4.23 -0.04 10.86
CA ILE A 76 -5.01 1.06 11.39
C ILE A 76 -5.01 0.93 12.92
N VAL A 77 -4.60 1.98 13.62
CA VAL A 77 -4.55 2.02 15.09
C VAL A 77 -5.45 3.15 15.57
N THR A 78 -6.53 2.85 16.27
CA THR A 78 -7.41 3.81 16.90
C THR A 78 -7.20 3.78 18.41
N ASN A 79 -6.89 4.92 18.99
CA ASN A 79 -6.70 5.11 20.43
C ASN A 79 -7.88 5.90 20.99
N ASP A 80 -8.86 5.23 21.57
CA ASP A 80 -10.02 5.86 22.19
C ASP A 80 -9.79 6.25 23.66
N SER A 81 -8.60 5.95 24.20
CA SER A 81 -8.21 6.29 25.57
C SER A 81 -7.80 7.74 25.73
N SER A 82 -7.68 8.18 26.99
CA SER A 82 -7.16 9.50 27.36
C SER A 82 -5.62 9.59 27.42
N GLN A 83 -4.89 8.49 27.16
CA GLN A 83 -3.45 8.43 27.22
C GLN A 83 -2.82 8.25 25.83
N PRO A 84 -1.70 8.90 25.52
CA PRO A 84 -1.01 8.65 24.25
C PRO A 84 -0.39 7.24 24.25
N LEU A 85 -0.47 6.60 23.08
CA LEU A 85 0.08 5.29 22.82
C LEU A 85 1.44 5.42 22.12
N SER A 86 2.46 4.65 22.57
CA SER A 86 3.75 4.54 21.88
C SER A 86 3.82 3.22 21.11
N LEU A 87 4.28 3.34 19.88
CA LEU A 87 4.55 2.24 18.95
C LEU A 87 6.05 2.13 18.60
N ASP A 88 6.94 2.88 19.29
CA ASP A 88 8.38 2.94 18.97
C ASP A 88 9.06 1.57 18.98
N ASP A 89 8.68 0.69 19.93
CA ASP A 89 9.20 -0.67 20.00
C ASP A 89 8.20 -1.72 19.52
N ALA A 90 7.08 -1.28 18.97
CA ALA A 90 6.05 -2.20 18.48
C ALA A 90 6.60 -3.07 17.35
N ARG A 91 6.24 -4.35 17.40
CA ARG A 91 6.53 -5.31 16.33
C ARG A 91 5.24 -5.70 15.66
N ILE A 92 5.15 -5.48 14.39
CA ILE A 92 3.99 -5.79 13.57
C ILE A 92 4.38 -6.95 12.67
N LEU A 93 3.87 -8.13 12.99
CA LEU A 93 4.24 -9.38 12.34
C LEU A 93 3.05 -9.92 11.53
N PHE A 94 3.33 -10.39 10.34
CA PHE A 94 2.41 -11.27 9.62
C PHE A 94 2.68 -12.70 10.08
N VAL A 95 1.64 -13.41 10.51
CA VAL A 95 1.73 -14.80 10.95
C VAL A 95 0.89 -15.64 10.01
N SER A 96 1.55 -16.53 9.27
CA SER A 96 0.88 -17.45 8.35
C SER A 96 0.11 -18.55 9.08
N SER A 97 -0.75 -19.27 8.35
CA SER A 97 -1.48 -20.44 8.88
C SER A 97 -0.58 -21.56 9.43
N ASN A 98 0.69 -21.56 9.03
CA ASN A 98 1.69 -22.51 9.53
C ASN A 98 2.52 -21.96 10.72
N ASN A 99 2.06 -20.86 11.33
CA ASN A 99 2.74 -20.13 12.41
C ASN A 99 4.15 -19.62 12.03
N VAL A 100 4.41 -19.37 10.75
CA VAL A 100 5.60 -18.65 10.32
C VAL A 100 5.35 -17.17 10.48
N ALA A 101 6.18 -16.50 11.27
CA ALA A 101 6.06 -15.07 11.55
C ALA A 101 7.06 -14.29 10.69
N GLU A 102 6.53 -13.39 9.86
CA GLU A 102 7.31 -12.53 8.96
C GLU A 102 7.26 -11.08 9.43
N ASN A 103 8.40 -10.41 9.40
CA ASN A 103 8.46 -8.97 9.61
C ASN A 103 8.00 -8.23 8.35
N ALA A 104 7.55 -6.98 8.52
CA ALA A 104 7.37 -6.11 7.38
C ALA A 104 8.70 -5.94 6.63
N ALA A 105 8.64 -6.02 5.31
CA ALA A 105 9.80 -5.89 4.44
C ALA A 105 10.44 -4.50 4.59
N THR A 106 11.75 -4.49 4.71
CA THR A 106 12.55 -3.28 4.70
C THR A 106 12.65 -2.70 3.29
N GLN A 107 13.04 -1.42 3.17
CA GLN A 107 13.27 -0.80 1.87
C GLN A 107 14.24 -1.63 1.01
N ASP A 108 15.35 -2.10 1.59
CA ASP A 108 16.35 -2.91 0.88
C ASP A 108 15.79 -4.26 0.40
N GLU A 109 14.86 -4.87 1.13
CA GLU A 109 14.18 -6.10 0.72
C GLU A 109 13.21 -5.85 -0.43
N LEU A 110 12.44 -4.75 -0.35
CA LEU A 110 11.59 -4.31 -1.44
C LEU A 110 12.39 -4.02 -2.71
N GLU A 111 13.52 -3.30 -2.60
CA GLU A 111 14.42 -3.01 -3.72
C GLU A 111 14.94 -4.30 -4.37
N ARG A 112 15.45 -5.24 -3.57
CA ARG A 112 15.92 -6.53 -4.09
C ARG A 112 14.81 -7.35 -4.75
N GLY A 113 13.62 -7.37 -4.15
CA GLY A 113 12.49 -8.13 -4.68
C GLY A 113 11.89 -7.54 -5.94
N THR A 114 11.91 -6.21 -6.09
CA THR A 114 11.33 -5.51 -7.25
C THR A 114 12.32 -5.27 -8.38
N SER A 115 13.63 -5.20 -8.10
CA SER A 115 14.68 -4.91 -9.09
C SER A 115 15.04 -6.10 -9.96
N SER A 116 14.75 -7.33 -9.54
CA SER A 116 15.20 -8.55 -10.24
C SER A 116 14.56 -8.78 -11.63
N ILE A 117 13.55 -8.04 -12.02
CA ILE A 117 12.81 -8.25 -13.28
C ILE A 117 13.08 -7.18 -14.35
N LYS A 118 13.72 -6.04 -14.03
CA LYS A 118 13.80 -4.91 -14.98
C LYS A 118 15.18 -4.28 -15.20
N ASN A 119 16.27 -4.81 -14.66
CA ASN A 119 17.61 -4.24 -14.88
C ASN A 119 18.28 -4.61 -16.23
N GLU A 120 17.59 -5.30 -17.12
CA GLU A 120 17.97 -5.27 -18.54
C GLU A 120 17.44 -3.99 -19.17
N GLY A 121 18.18 -2.91 -19.00
CA GLY A 121 17.91 -1.64 -19.68
C GLY A 121 17.61 -1.90 -21.14
N ARG A 122 16.44 -1.47 -21.62
CA ARG A 122 16.00 -1.64 -23.01
C ARG A 122 17.01 -0.96 -23.92
N LYS A 123 17.93 -1.74 -24.51
CA LYS A 123 18.90 -1.26 -25.49
C LYS A 123 18.16 -1.03 -26.80
N THR A 124 17.98 0.24 -27.17
CA THR A 124 17.50 0.56 -28.51
C THR A 124 18.70 0.58 -29.46
N PRO A 125 18.77 -0.33 -30.45
CA PRO A 125 19.85 -0.30 -31.43
C PRO A 125 19.74 0.97 -32.26
N ILE A 126 20.82 1.76 -32.29
CA ILE A 126 20.94 2.90 -33.20
C ILE A 126 21.64 2.37 -34.44
N PRO A 127 21.10 2.55 -35.66
CA PRO A 127 21.80 2.23 -36.89
C PRO A 127 23.00 3.19 -37.04
N GLY A 128 24.22 2.66 -36.88
CA GLY A 128 25.45 3.43 -37.01
C GLY A 128 26.54 3.06 -35.99
N PRO A 129 27.72 3.71 -36.07
CA PRO A 129 28.87 3.41 -35.19
C PRO A 129 28.75 3.96 -33.76
N LEU A 130 27.58 4.50 -33.38
CA LEU A 130 27.35 5.03 -32.04
C LEU A 130 26.94 3.90 -31.06
N PRO A 131 27.38 3.96 -29.79
CA PRO A 131 26.94 3.01 -28.78
C PRO A 131 25.44 3.12 -28.55
N PRO A 132 24.73 2.00 -28.26
CA PRO A 132 23.29 2.01 -27.99
C PRO A 132 22.96 2.91 -26.80
N ILE A 133 21.91 3.72 -26.94
CA ILE A 133 21.40 4.53 -25.82
C ILE A 133 20.70 3.59 -24.84
N THR A 134 21.19 3.55 -23.62
CA THR A 134 20.52 2.84 -22.52
C THR A 134 19.57 3.81 -21.84
N HIS A 135 18.25 3.58 -21.96
CA HIS A 135 17.28 4.29 -21.17
C HIS A 135 17.23 3.64 -19.78
N HIS A 136 17.64 4.37 -18.77
CA HIS A 136 17.40 4.00 -17.38
C HIS A 136 16.06 4.62 -16.96
N ASP A 137 15.09 3.78 -16.60
CA ASP A 137 13.94 4.24 -15.85
C ASP A 137 14.42 4.85 -14.53
N LYS A 138 13.57 5.71 -13.90
CA LYS A 138 13.90 6.27 -12.58
C LYS A 138 14.32 5.13 -11.67
N PRO A 139 15.40 5.29 -10.88
CA PRO A 139 15.82 4.24 -9.95
C PRO A 139 14.65 3.73 -9.13
N VAL A 140 14.50 2.40 -9.02
CA VAL A 140 13.41 1.74 -8.28
C VAL A 140 13.37 2.21 -6.83
N ASP A 141 14.55 2.38 -6.23
CA ASP A 141 14.81 2.92 -4.90
C ASP A 141 14.08 4.26 -4.65
N ASN A 142 14.12 5.19 -5.61
CA ASN A 142 13.39 6.46 -5.48
C ASN A 142 11.86 6.28 -5.51
N GLN A 143 11.36 5.28 -6.24
CA GLN A 143 9.93 4.99 -6.28
C GLN A 143 9.46 4.36 -4.96
N ILE A 144 10.23 3.41 -4.41
CA ILE A 144 9.97 2.79 -3.11
C ILE A 144 9.97 3.83 -2.00
N ALA A 145 10.98 4.71 -1.96
CA ALA A 145 11.06 5.79 -0.97
C ALA A 145 9.87 6.76 -1.07
N GLN A 146 9.41 7.07 -2.30
CA GLN A 146 8.23 7.90 -2.51
C GLN A 146 6.94 7.18 -2.12
N ASP A 147 6.81 5.88 -2.40
CA ASP A 147 5.66 5.09 -2.00
C ASP A 147 5.58 4.96 -0.47
N ASP A 148 6.72 4.74 0.19
CA ASP A 148 6.78 4.75 1.65
C ASP A 148 6.43 6.14 2.20
N ALA A 149 6.88 7.24 1.56
CA ALA A 149 6.54 8.60 1.96
C ALA A 149 5.03 8.88 1.89
N ASP A 150 4.37 8.39 0.85
CA ASP A 150 2.96 8.65 0.57
C ASP A 150 2.01 7.71 1.33
N PHE A 151 2.40 6.44 1.52
CA PHE A 151 1.51 5.37 1.98
C PHE A 151 1.99 4.63 3.24
N GLY A 152 3.29 4.65 3.56
CA GLY A 152 3.88 3.84 4.63
C GLY A 152 3.31 4.14 6.02
N PHE A 153 3.34 3.13 6.91
CA PHE A 153 2.97 3.30 8.31
C PHE A 153 4.14 3.95 9.08
N LYS A 154 3.98 5.22 9.45
CA LYS A 154 5.05 6.06 10.04
C LYS A 154 4.80 6.51 11.47
N SER A 155 3.63 6.17 12.02
CA SER A 155 3.26 6.66 13.33
C SER A 155 3.99 5.90 14.42
N SER A 156 4.87 6.56 15.15
CA SER A 156 5.51 6.05 16.37
C SER A 156 4.68 6.33 17.62
N THR A 157 3.72 7.25 17.52
CA THR A 157 2.82 7.62 18.61
C THR A 157 1.41 7.86 18.09
N VAL A 158 0.39 7.39 18.82
CA VAL A 158 -1.02 7.66 18.51
C VAL A 158 -1.59 8.48 19.67
N ALA A 159 -2.00 9.72 19.37
CA ALA A 159 -2.57 10.61 20.37
C ALA A 159 -3.91 10.08 20.94
N PRO A 160 -4.34 10.55 22.13
CA PRO A 160 -5.68 10.26 22.62
C PRO A 160 -6.76 10.63 21.60
N HIS A 161 -7.80 9.80 21.50
CA HIS A 161 -8.95 10.00 20.63
C HIS A 161 -8.58 10.23 19.15
N SER A 162 -7.54 9.53 18.67
CA SER A 162 -7.06 9.67 17.30
C SER A 162 -6.83 8.32 16.62
N THR A 163 -6.78 8.35 15.28
CA THR A 163 -6.49 7.19 14.44
C THR A 163 -5.25 7.46 13.60
N ALA A 164 -4.31 6.51 13.61
CA ALA A 164 -3.16 6.46 12.71
C ALA A 164 -3.31 5.27 11.76
N ALA A 165 -2.85 5.43 10.51
CA ALA A 165 -2.85 4.33 9.57
C ALA A 165 -1.73 4.46 8.54
N GLY A 166 -1.36 3.33 7.94
CA GLY A 166 -0.40 3.24 6.85
C GLY A 166 -0.24 1.81 6.37
N TRP A 167 0.53 1.63 5.32
CA TRP A 167 0.74 0.35 4.69
C TRP A 167 2.09 -0.23 5.12
N LEU A 168 2.11 -1.55 5.33
CA LEU A 168 3.29 -2.38 5.48
C LEU A 168 3.26 -3.46 4.40
N TYR A 169 4.41 -3.94 3.98
CA TYR A 169 4.54 -4.92 2.91
C TYR A 169 5.20 -6.19 3.47
N TYR A 170 4.63 -7.35 3.20
CA TYR A 170 5.11 -8.63 3.70
C TYR A 170 5.47 -9.54 2.53
N ASP A 171 6.63 -10.19 2.61
CA ASP A 171 7.05 -11.16 1.61
C ASP A 171 6.20 -12.43 1.70
N ILE A 172 5.43 -12.72 0.64
CA ILE A 172 4.52 -13.85 0.60
C ILE A 172 4.96 -14.95 -0.37
N ARG A 173 6.13 -14.81 -1.00
CA ARG A 173 6.57 -15.71 -2.08
C ARG A 173 6.69 -17.16 -1.64
N ASP A 174 7.04 -17.41 -0.39
CA ASP A 174 7.23 -18.74 0.18
C ASP A 174 6.02 -19.24 1.00
N LEU A 175 4.90 -18.47 1.03
CA LEU A 175 3.74 -18.76 1.86
C LEU A 175 2.63 -19.56 1.15
N GLY A 176 2.88 -20.02 -0.07
CA GLY A 176 1.92 -20.80 -0.87
C GLY A 176 0.92 -19.95 -1.66
N SER A 177 -0.12 -20.60 -2.22
CA SER A 177 -1.05 -19.98 -3.17
C SER A 177 -2.13 -19.11 -2.53
N ASP A 178 -2.39 -19.26 -1.24
CA ASP A 178 -3.40 -18.50 -0.49
C ASP A 178 -2.81 -18.04 0.86
N PRO A 179 -1.94 -17.04 0.82
CA PRO A 179 -1.18 -16.61 2.01
C PRO A 179 -2.04 -15.98 3.11
N LEU A 180 -3.24 -15.48 2.77
CA LEU A 180 -4.15 -14.87 3.74
C LEU A 180 -5.03 -15.87 4.48
N LYS A 181 -5.17 -17.08 3.96
CA LYS A 181 -6.03 -18.09 4.57
C LYS A 181 -5.49 -18.55 5.92
N GLY A 182 -6.24 -18.23 6.98
CA GLY A 182 -5.84 -18.56 8.37
C GLY A 182 -4.62 -17.79 8.86
N ALA A 183 -4.25 -16.71 8.19
CA ALA A 183 -3.19 -15.82 8.63
C ALA A 183 -3.73 -14.73 9.56
N SER A 184 -2.83 -14.16 10.36
CA SER A 184 -3.12 -13.04 11.26
C SER A 184 -2.02 -11.98 11.22
N ILE A 185 -2.34 -10.79 11.69
CA ILE A 185 -1.37 -9.76 12.05
C ILE A 185 -1.26 -9.71 13.56
N GLU A 186 -0.04 -9.82 14.07
CA GLU A 186 0.24 -9.64 15.49
C GLU A 186 0.96 -8.33 15.74
N LEU A 187 0.41 -7.50 16.65
CA LEU A 187 1.12 -6.35 17.19
C LEU A 187 1.54 -6.62 18.62
N ARG A 188 2.86 -6.63 18.84
CA ARG A 188 3.49 -6.87 20.14
C ARG A 188 4.16 -5.60 20.64
N LYS A 189 4.31 -5.46 21.96
CA LYS A 189 5.04 -4.37 22.64
C LYS A 189 4.44 -2.98 22.41
N VAL A 190 3.17 -2.90 22.11
CA VAL A 190 2.42 -1.64 22.19
C VAL A 190 2.38 -1.19 23.65
N ARG A 191 2.63 0.09 23.93
CA ARG A 191 2.70 0.57 25.31
C ARG A 191 2.07 1.95 25.49
N TRP A 192 1.66 2.26 26.71
CA TRP A 192 1.32 3.63 27.08
C TRP A 192 2.59 4.50 27.13
N ALA A 193 2.57 5.64 26.41
CA ALA A 193 3.75 6.51 26.32
C ALA A 193 4.18 7.08 27.67
N ALA A 194 3.22 7.41 28.54
CA ALA A 194 3.49 8.02 29.84
C ALA A 194 4.05 7.05 30.90
N THR A 195 3.60 5.78 30.86
CA THR A 195 3.92 4.79 31.91
C THR A 195 4.84 3.68 31.43
N SER A 196 5.09 3.60 30.15
CA SER A 196 5.80 2.48 29.48
C SER A 196 5.18 1.10 29.75
N LYS A 197 3.96 1.05 30.33
CA LYS A 197 3.24 -0.21 30.54
C LYS A 197 2.87 -0.79 29.20
N VAL A 198 3.28 -2.03 28.96
CA VAL A 198 2.98 -2.78 27.75
C VAL A 198 1.53 -3.24 27.80
N LEU A 199 0.82 -3.12 26.68
CA LEU A 199 -0.50 -3.70 26.45
C LEU A 199 -0.38 -5.19 26.06
N ASP A 200 -1.48 -5.90 26.18
CA ASP A 200 -1.57 -7.26 25.66
C ASP A 200 -1.30 -7.29 24.15
N THR A 201 -0.83 -8.42 23.65
CA THR A 201 -0.61 -8.61 22.21
C THR A 201 -1.96 -8.53 21.48
N PHE A 202 -2.03 -7.74 20.44
CA PHE A 202 -3.17 -7.74 19.52
C PHE A 202 -2.97 -8.82 18.47
N GLU A 203 -4.00 -9.63 18.26
CA GLU A 203 -4.02 -10.69 17.25
C GLU A 203 -5.20 -10.50 16.31
N ILE A 204 -4.95 -10.02 15.11
CA ILE A 204 -5.96 -9.66 14.14
C ILE A 204 -6.02 -10.75 13.07
N GLN A 205 -7.06 -11.58 13.09
CA GLN A 205 -7.29 -12.60 12.06
C GLN A 205 -7.64 -11.93 10.74
N LEU A 206 -6.89 -12.27 9.67
CA LEU A 206 -7.11 -11.69 8.35
C LEU A 206 -8.29 -12.38 7.65
N VAL A 207 -9.22 -11.55 7.17
CA VAL A 207 -10.34 -12.01 6.35
C VAL A 207 -10.09 -11.54 4.92
N PRO A 208 -9.89 -12.45 3.95
CA PRO A 208 -9.75 -12.08 2.54
C PRO A 208 -11.00 -11.36 2.05
N ILE A 209 -10.85 -10.25 1.31
CA ILE A 209 -11.97 -9.42 0.83
C ILE A 209 -12.91 -10.21 -0.10
N THR A 210 -12.39 -11.20 -0.81
CA THR A 210 -13.16 -12.10 -1.68
C THR A 210 -14.25 -12.91 -0.95
N SER A 211 -14.14 -13.10 0.38
CA SER A 211 -15.13 -13.83 1.16
C SER A 211 -16.37 -13.01 1.53
N THR A 212 -16.26 -11.68 1.59
CA THR A 212 -17.35 -10.79 2.03
C THR A 212 -18.41 -10.59 0.95
N ALA A 213 -18.04 -10.65 -0.34
CA ALA A 213 -18.99 -10.49 -1.44
C ALA A 213 -19.91 -11.71 -1.65
N SER A 214 -19.55 -12.91 -1.16
CA SER A 214 -20.34 -14.13 -1.27
C SER A 214 -21.48 -14.19 -0.25
N ASN A 215 -21.29 -13.65 0.95
CA ASN A 215 -22.31 -13.72 2.00
C ASN A 215 -23.46 -12.73 1.82
N ALA A 216 -23.20 -11.55 1.22
CA ALA A 216 -24.25 -10.56 0.96
C ALA A 216 -25.25 -11.01 -0.13
N LYS A 217 -24.90 -11.99 -0.97
CA LYS A 217 -25.76 -12.51 -2.04
C LYS A 217 -26.62 -13.72 -1.60
N SER A 218 -26.32 -14.32 -0.44
CA SER A 218 -27.06 -15.49 0.09
C SER A 218 -28.23 -15.10 0.99
N GLU A 219 -28.31 -13.86 1.48
CA GLU A 219 -29.41 -13.41 2.35
C GLU A 219 -30.54 -12.68 1.61
N ALA A 220 -30.48 -12.61 0.26
CA ALA A 220 -31.46 -11.92 -0.58
C ALA A 220 -32.31 -12.90 -1.43
N HIS A 221 -32.59 -14.11 -0.92
CA HIS A 221 -33.57 -15.06 -1.53
C HIS A 221 -34.57 -15.56 -0.50
#